data_fd4cf0d64911745cc701d47d83829bfd
#
_entry.id   fd4cf0d64911745cc701d47d83829bfd
#
_cell.length_a   1.000
_cell.length_b   1.000
_cell.length_c   1.000
_cell.angle_alpha   90.00
_cell.angle_beta   90.00
_cell.angle_gamma   90.00
#
_symmetry.space_group_name_H-M   'P 1'
#
loop_
_entity.id
_entity.type
_entity.pdbx_description
1 polymer ?
#
loop_
_entity_poly.entity_id
_entity_poly.type
_entity_poly.pdbx_seq_one_letter_code
_entity_poly.pdbx_strand_id
1 'polypeptide(L)'
;MKSRDVKIRQAKKKDLPAIVALLADDPLGQQREEVSHPLPTGYREAFDEIEDDPRQSLLVAESDGRIVGTLQLSVLPNLTYGGRRRAQVE
;
A
#
# COMPACT_ATOMS: atom_id res chain seq x y z
N MET A 1 -16.91 -25.28 7.60
CA MET A 1 -16.70 -23.83 7.67
C MET A 1 -16.09 -23.34 6.39
N LYS A 2 -16.71 -22.39 5.74
CA LYS A 2 -16.14 -21.81 4.51
C LYS A 2 -14.94 -20.94 4.86
N SER A 3 -13.80 -21.21 4.24
CA SER A 3 -12.70 -20.28 4.29
C SER A 3 -13.01 -19.10 3.34
N ARG A 4 -12.68 -17.89 3.76
CA ARG A 4 -12.83 -16.72 2.91
C ARG A 4 -11.66 -16.66 1.94
N ASP A 5 -11.97 -16.41 0.69
CA ASP A 5 -10.95 -16.20 -0.30
C ASP A 5 -10.39 -14.79 -0.16
N VAL A 6 -9.07 -14.71 -0.06
CA VAL A 6 -8.36 -13.43 -0.05
C VAL A 6 -7.67 -13.28 -1.40
N LYS A 7 -7.96 -12.19 -2.07
CA LYS A 7 -7.36 -11.88 -3.36
C LYS A 7 -6.31 -10.78 -3.19
N ILE A 8 -5.10 -11.05 -3.66
CA ILE A 8 -4.03 -10.06 -3.68
C ILE A 8 -4.00 -9.43 -5.07
N ARG A 9 -4.02 -8.12 -5.14
CA ARG A 9 -3.96 -7.40 -6.41
C ARG A 9 -3.25 -6.07 -6.24
N GLN A 10 -2.90 -5.44 -7.34
CA GLN A 10 -2.36 -4.10 -7.31
C GLN A 10 -3.45 -3.11 -6.88
N ALA A 11 -3.05 -2.14 -6.07
CA ALA A 11 -3.97 -1.10 -5.62
C ALA A 11 -4.34 -0.19 -6.78
N LYS A 12 -5.57 0.29 -6.76
CA LYS A 12 -6.08 1.30 -7.68
C LYS A 12 -6.33 2.58 -6.91
N LYS A 13 -6.41 3.69 -7.62
CA LYS A 13 -6.63 4.99 -6.97
C LYS A 13 -7.89 5.01 -6.11
N LYS A 14 -8.93 4.29 -6.53
CA LYS A 14 -10.19 4.17 -5.78
C LYS A 14 -10.01 3.48 -4.42
N ASP A 15 -8.92 2.74 -4.25
CA ASP A 15 -8.65 2.03 -3.00
C ASP A 15 -8.01 2.93 -1.93
N LEU A 16 -7.57 4.13 -2.29
CA LEU A 16 -6.85 5.02 -1.37
C LEU A 16 -7.60 5.29 -0.06
N PRO A 17 -8.91 5.61 -0.07
CA PRO A 17 -9.59 5.84 1.20
C PRO A 17 -9.54 4.63 2.14
N ALA A 18 -9.71 3.42 1.60
CA ALA A 18 -9.63 2.19 2.39
C ALA A 18 -8.22 1.94 2.90
N ILE A 19 -7.21 2.19 2.06
CA ILE A 19 -5.80 2.02 2.45
C ILE A 19 -5.44 2.97 3.59
N VAL A 20 -5.79 4.26 3.45
CA VAL A 20 -5.50 5.26 4.48
C VAL A 20 -6.22 4.92 5.77
N ALA A 21 -7.46 4.42 5.70
CA ALA A 21 -8.20 3.98 6.87
C ALA A 21 -7.49 2.83 7.60
N LEU A 22 -6.92 1.88 6.85
CA LEU A 22 -6.14 0.79 7.45
C LEU A 22 -4.89 1.32 8.15
N LEU A 23 -4.18 2.25 7.51
CA LEU A 23 -2.99 2.85 8.11
C LEU A 23 -3.33 3.64 9.38
N ALA A 24 -4.47 4.31 9.38
CA ALA A 24 -4.93 5.10 10.54
C ALA A 24 -5.47 4.23 11.68
N ASP A 25 -5.83 2.99 11.40
CA ASP A 25 -6.36 2.07 12.42
C ASP A 25 -5.29 1.60 13.41
N ASP A 26 -4.04 1.71 13.08
CA ASP A 26 -2.90 1.43 13.95
C ASP A 26 -2.80 2.55 15.00
N PRO A 27 -2.52 2.24 16.29
CA PRO A 27 -2.35 3.28 17.32
C PRO A 27 -1.33 4.38 16.96
N LEU A 28 -0.26 4.02 16.29
CA LEU A 28 0.71 5.02 15.78
C LEU A 28 0.16 5.75 14.56
N GLY A 29 -0.60 5.04 13.73
CA GLY A 29 -1.19 5.61 12.53
C GLY A 29 -2.25 6.66 12.84
N GLN A 30 -2.98 6.50 13.93
CA GLN A 30 -4.01 7.47 14.33
C GLN A 30 -3.45 8.88 14.58
N GLN A 31 -2.18 8.97 14.97
CA GLN A 31 -1.50 10.23 15.19
C GLN A 31 -0.84 10.78 13.93
N ARG A 32 -0.59 9.90 12.97
CA ARG A 32 0.22 10.16 11.80
C ARG A 32 -0.60 10.38 10.53
N GLU A 33 -1.70 9.64 10.40
CA GLU A 33 -2.53 9.65 9.19
C GLU A 33 -3.78 10.48 9.36
N GLU A 34 -4.21 11.11 8.28
CA GLU A 34 -5.43 11.91 8.27
C GLU A 34 -6.45 11.29 7.33
N VAL A 35 -7.58 10.84 7.89
CA VAL A 35 -8.69 10.28 7.12
C VAL A 35 -9.77 11.34 6.99
N SER A 36 -9.86 11.95 5.83
CA SER A 36 -10.84 12.99 5.55
C SER A 36 -11.46 12.77 4.16
N HIS A 37 -12.54 13.47 3.87
CA HIS A 37 -13.19 13.43 2.57
C HIS A 37 -13.34 14.83 2.02
N PRO A 38 -12.62 15.18 0.94
CA PRO A 38 -11.64 14.32 0.24
C PRO A 38 -10.37 14.12 1.05
N LEU A 39 -9.60 13.08 0.71
CA LEU A 39 -8.30 12.85 1.33
C LEU A 39 -7.34 14.00 1.04
N PRO A 40 -6.39 14.26 1.95
CA PRO A 40 -5.31 15.21 1.65
C PRO A 40 -4.61 14.86 0.34
N THR A 41 -4.25 15.87 -0.43
CA THR A 41 -3.66 15.67 -1.76
C THR A 41 -2.35 14.87 -1.71
N GLY A 42 -1.62 14.94 -0.59
CA GLY A 42 -0.37 14.18 -0.44
C GLY A 42 -0.52 12.69 -0.67
N TYR A 43 -1.65 12.10 -0.27
CA TYR A 43 -1.88 10.67 -0.49
C TYR A 43 -2.03 10.35 -1.97
N ARG A 44 -2.75 11.18 -2.73
CA ARG A 44 -2.93 10.97 -4.15
C ARG A 44 -1.64 11.19 -4.92
N GLU A 45 -0.88 12.19 -4.53
CA GLU A 45 0.42 12.46 -5.15
C GLU A 45 1.39 11.30 -4.93
N ALA A 46 1.45 10.78 -3.70
CA ALA A 46 2.29 9.63 -3.39
C ALA A 46 1.85 8.39 -4.17
N PHE A 47 0.55 8.16 -4.27
CA PHE A 47 0.02 7.05 -5.06
C PHE A 47 0.45 7.15 -6.53
N ASP A 48 0.32 8.34 -7.11
CA ASP A 48 0.71 8.55 -8.51
C ASP A 48 2.21 8.30 -8.72
N GLU A 49 3.05 8.73 -7.77
CA GLU A 49 4.48 8.47 -7.84
C GLU A 49 4.79 6.97 -7.77
N ILE A 50 4.11 6.24 -6.87
CA ILE A 50 4.30 4.80 -6.74
C ILE A 50 3.86 4.09 -8.02
N GLU A 51 2.71 4.50 -8.58
CA GLU A 51 2.18 3.87 -9.79
C GLU A 51 3.10 4.08 -11.00
N ASP A 52 3.74 5.24 -11.07
CA ASP A 52 4.65 5.56 -12.18
C ASP A 52 6.05 4.97 -12.01
N ASP A 53 6.38 4.46 -10.83
CA ASP A 53 7.72 3.93 -10.55
C ASP A 53 7.74 2.41 -10.70
N PRO A 54 8.46 1.87 -11.73
CA PRO A 54 8.51 0.43 -11.95
C PRO A 54 9.18 -0.36 -10.81
N ARG A 55 9.86 0.33 -9.89
CA ARG A 55 10.51 -0.29 -8.74
C ARG A 55 9.59 -0.36 -7.52
N GLN A 56 8.39 0.19 -7.63
CA GLN A 56 7.43 0.23 -6.54
C GLN A 56 6.19 -0.56 -6.90
N SER A 57 5.62 -1.24 -5.93
CA SER A 57 4.33 -1.90 -6.09
C SER A 57 3.52 -1.69 -4.83
N LEU A 58 2.29 -1.21 -4.98
CA LEU A 58 1.35 -1.10 -3.88
C LEU A 58 0.28 -2.16 -4.08
N LEU A 59 0.22 -3.08 -3.13
CA LEU A 59 -0.69 -4.22 -3.20
C LEU A 59 -1.75 -4.11 -2.12
N VAL A 60 -2.91 -4.64 -2.41
CA VAL A 60 -4.00 -4.75 -1.43
C VAL A 60 -4.48 -6.18 -1.35
N ALA A 61 -4.92 -6.56 -0.18
CA ALA A 61 -5.62 -7.82 0.05
C ALA A 61 -7.10 -7.51 0.15
N GLU A 62 -7.88 -8.17 -0.67
CA GLU A 62 -9.33 -7.97 -0.75
C GLU A 62 -10.04 -9.24 -0.34
N SER A 63 -11.04 -9.11 0.50
CA SER A 63 -11.89 -10.23 0.94
C SER A 63 -13.33 -9.75 0.96
N ASP A 64 -14.20 -10.48 0.26
CA ASP A 64 -15.63 -10.13 0.15
C ASP A 64 -15.86 -8.69 -0.32
N GLY A 65 -15.06 -8.23 -1.28
CA GLY A 65 -15.18 -6.88 -1.83
C GLY A 65 -14.63 -5.78 -0.93
N ARG A 66 -13.97 -6.13 0.17
CA ARG A 66 -13.43 -5.17 1.13
C ARG A 66 -11.91 -5.28 1.18
N ILE A 67 -11.25 -4.15 1.32
CA ILE A 67 -9.80 -4.11 1.49
C ILE A 67 -9.49 -4.42 2.96
N VAL A 68 -8.78 -5.51 3.19
CA VAL A 68 -8.45 -5.98 4.53
C VAL A 68 -6.96 -5.89 4.85
N GLY A 69 -6.12 -5.55 3.88
CA GLY A 69 -4.69 -5.38 4.09
C GLY A 69 -4.05 -4.60 2.96
N THR A 70 -2.86 -4.08 3.22
CA THR A 70 -2.08 -3.35 2.23
C THR A 70 -0.60 -3.59 2.47
N LEU A 71 0.18 -3.51 1.40
CA LEU A 71 1.61 -3.79 1.41
C LEU A 71 2.28 -2.96 0.31
N GLN A 72 3.36 -2.28 0.65
CA GLN A 72 4.19 -1.61 -0.34
C GLN A 72 5.50 -2.39 -0.50
N LEU A 73 5.84 -2.73 -1.74
CA LEU A 73 7.05 -3.43 -2.09
C LEU A 73 7.94 -2.50 -2.91
N SER A 74 9.18 -2.31 -2.46
CA SER A 74 10.16 -1.48 -3.15
C SER A 74 11.36 -2.32 -3.52
N VAL A 75 11.85 -2.17 -4.76
CA VAL A 75 13.08 -2.82 -5.22
C VAL A 75 14.18 -1.78 -5.22
N LEU A 76 15.19 -1.99 -4.38
CA LEU A 76 16.25 -1.01 -4.19
C LEU A 76 17.56 -1.52 -4.79
N PRO A 77 18.28 -0.69 -5.56
CA PRO A 77 19.63 -1.06 -5.99
C PRO A 77 20.55 -1.12 -4.77
N ASN A 78 21.49 -2.06 -4.79
CA ASN A 78 22.39 -2.26 -3.69
C ASN A 78 23.77 -2.66 -4.22
N LEU A 79 24.82 -2.09 -3.65
CA LEU A 79 26.20 -2.42 -4.05
C LEU A 79 26.70 -3.71 -3.40
N THR A 80 26.10 -4.11 -2.28
CA THR A 80 26.51 -5.35 -1.61
C THR A 80 26.11 -6.57 -2.42
N TYR A 81 26.77 -7.69 -2.17
CA TYR A 81 26.50 -8.96 -2.89
C TYR A 81 26.59 -8.81 -4.41
N GLY A 82 27.58 -8.03 -4.89
CA GLY A 82 27.81 -7.89 -6.33
C GLY A 82 26.82 -6.97 -7.03
N GLY A 83 26.23 -6.04 -6.33
CA GLY A 83 25.28 -5.08 -6.92
C GLY A 83 23.88 -5.61 -7.10
N ARG A 84 23.47 -6.62 -6.34
CA ARG A 84 22.13 -7.18 -6.42
C ARG A 84 21.08 -6.23 -5.90
N ARG A 85 19.90 -6.31 -6.49
CA ARG A 85 18.76 -5.54 -6.01
C ARG A 85 18.19 -6.16 -4.74
N ARG A 86 17.65 -5.31 -3.91
CA ARG A 86 17.05 -5.70 -2.64
C ARG A 86 15.59 -5.29 -2.60
N ALA A 87 14.72 -6.20 -2.18
CA ALA A 87 13.32 -5.91 -1.98
C ALA A 87 13.08 -5.43 -0.56
N GLN A 88 12.31 -4.35 -0.42
CA GLN A 88 11.88 -3.83 0.87
C GLN A 88 10.37 -3.89 0.94
N VAL A 89 9.86 -4.39 2.08
CA VAL A 89 8.42 -4.57 2.31
C VAL A 89 8.00 -3.63 3.44
N GLU A 90 6.94 -2.88 3.20
CA GLU A 90 6.35 -1.99 4.20
C GLU A 90 4.86 -2.24 4.37
#